data_17c24c47a7db6eb36e9e1cff2c782e18
#
_entry.id   17c24c47a7db6eb36e9e1cff2c782e18
#
_cell.length_a   1.000
_cell.length_b   1.000
_cell.length_c   1.000
_cell.angle_alpha   90.00
_cell.angle_beta   90.00
_cell.angle_gamma   90.00
#
_symmetry.space_group_name_H-M   'P 1'
#
loop_
_entity.id
_entity.type
_entity.pdbx_description
1 polymer ?
#
loop_
_entity_poly.entity_id
_entity_poly.type
_entity_poly.pdbx_seq_one_letter_code
_entity_poly.pdbx_strand_id
1 'polypeptide(L)'
;NSAKKYWHFIKLMGRSASHIALECALQTHPNICLISEEIQQKDLSLNDIVEYIATIVAHRAAQGNNFGVVLVPEGLIEFIPAIGRLIQDLNDLLATNGAEYRDLDEEAQWSYILDHLKGKNRATFATLPKEVALQLSLDRDPHGNVPVSLIETEKLLSDMVGVKLAEWKKEGLFVGKYAAQHHFFGYEGRCAAPSNFDADYCYALGTSAAMLI
;
A
#
# COMPACT_ATOMS: atom_id res chain seq x y z
N ASN A 1 -18.90 11.23 5.64
CA ASN A 1 -19.00 12.34 4.67
C ASN A 1 -20.21 13.27 4.86
N SER A 2 -20.79 13.38 6.07
CA SER A 2 -21.95 14.27 6.30
C SER A 2 -21.58 15.75 6.30
N ALA A 3 -20.50 16.13 6.97
CA ALA A 3 -20.06 17.53 7.08
C ALA A 3 -19.02 17.91 6.01
N LYS A 4 -18.04 17.04 5.77
CA LYS A 4 -17.01 17.24 4.75
C LYS A 4 -16.91 16.02 3.84
N LYS A 5 -16.71 16.26 2.57
CA LYS A 5 -16.58 15.21 1.55
C LYS A 5 -15.11 14.83 1.39
N TYR A 6 -14.82 13.51 1.43
CA TYR A 6 -13.47 12.97 1.34
C TYR A 6 -13.41 11.84 0.32
N TRP A 7 -12.25 11.65 -0.26
CA TRP A 7 -11.84 10.41 -0.88
C TRP A 7 -11.18 9.53 0.18
N HIS A 8 -11.75 8.35 0.41
CA HIS A 8 -11.24 7.39 1.37
C HIS A 8 -10.40 6.35 0.64
N PHE A 9 -9.12 6.32 0.93
CA PHE A 9 -8.20 5.28 0.49
C PHE A 9 -8.11 4.24 1.58
N ILE A 10 -8.60 3.05 1.32
CA ILE A 10 -8.76 1.99 2.31
C ILE A 10 -7.87 0.82 1.91
N LYS A 11 -6.77 0.64 2.66
CA LYS A 11 -5.94 -0.55 2.54
C LYS A 11 -6.62 -1.69 3.29
N LEU A 12 -6.85 -2.78 2.57
CA LEU A 12 -7.46 -3.98 3.12
C LEU A 12 -6.37 -5.01 3.41
N MET A 13 -6.39 -5.52 4.64
CA MET A 13 -5.48 -6.60 5.04
C MET A 13 -5.64 -7.80 4.10
N GLY A 14 -4.53 -8.24 3.58
CA GLY A 14 -4.40 -9.42 2.76
C GLY A 14 -2.99 -9.97 2.90
N ARG A 15 -2.47 -10.62 1.90
CA ARG A 15 -1.06 -10.90 1.80
C ARG A 15 -0.58 -10.60 0.38
N SER A 16 -0.55 -11.59 -0.49
CA SER A 16 -0.09 -11.42 -1.85
C SER A 16 -1.21 -11.32 -2.88
N ALA A 17 -2.43 -11.72 -2.55
CA ALA A 17 -3.54 -11.79 -3.50
C ALA A 17 -4.64 -10.78 -3.21
N SER A 18 -5.30 -10.30 -4.26
CA SER A 18 -6.34 -9.26 -4.18
C SER A 18 -7.76 -9.79 -3.99
N HIS A 19 -7.94 -11.10 -3.71
CA HIS A 19 -9.27 -11.71 -3.61
C HIS A 19 -10.14 -11.09 -2.50
N ILE A 20 -9.55 -10.67 -1.37
CA ILE A 20 -10.29 -9.97 -0.31
C ILE A 20 -10.76 -8.61 -0.80
N ALA A 21 -9.90 -7.85 -1.48
CA ALA A 21 -10.28 -6.55 -2.05
C ALA A 21 -11.39 -6.71 -3.09
N LEU A 22 -11.32 -7.74 -3.93
CA LEU A 22 -12.34 -8.05 -4.94
C LEU A 22 -13.68 -8.43 -4.28
N GLU A 23 -13.67 -9.29 -3.26
CA GLU A 23 -14.87 -9.66 -2.52
C GLU A 23 -15.52 -8.43 -1.85
N CYS A 24 -14.73 -7.59 -1.18
CA CYS A 24 -15.22 -6.34 -0.61
C CYS A 24 -15.80 -5.42 -1.69
N ALA A 25 -15.17 -5.34 -2.86
CA ALA A 25 -15.67 -4.53 -3.97
C ALA A 25 -17.03 -5.02 -4.48
N LEU A 26 -17.21 -6.34 -4.61
CA LEU A 26 -18.47 -6.95 -5.04
C LEU A 26 -19.61 -6.71 -4.03
N GLN A 27 -19.28 -6.65 -2.74
CA GLN A 27 -20.27 -6.45 -1.67
C GLN A 27 -20.60 -4.97 -1.44
N THR A 28 -19.62 -4.07 -1.58
CA THR A 28 -19.77 -2.66 -1.16
C THR A 28 -19.81 -1.64 -2.29
N HIS A 29 -19.50 -2.06 -3.53
CA HIS A 29 -19.50 -1.22 -4.73
C HIS A 29 -18.72 0.10 -4.56
N PRO A 30 -17.42 0.06 -4.25
CA PRO A 30 -16.58 1.26 -4.16
C PRO A 30 -16.45 1.93 -5.53
N ASN A 31 -15.92 3.15 -5.56
CA ASN A 31 -15.70 3.85 -6.81
C ASN A 31 -14.49 3.30 -7.58
N ILE A 32 -13.50 2.82 -6.86
CA ILE A 32 -12.27 2.22 -7.40
C ILE A 32 -11.90 1.02 -6.54
N CYS A 33 -11.56 -0.08 -7.18
CA CYS A 33 -10.89 -1.23 -6.56
C CYS A 33 -9.65 -1.55 -7.38
N LEU A 34 -8.50 -1.53 -6.74
CA LEU A 34 -7.24 -1.92 -7.36
C LEU A 34 -7.06 -3.43 -7.21
N ILE A 35 -6.60 -4.08 -8.27
CA ILE A 35 -6.32 -5.51 -8.30
C ILE A 35 -4.85 -5.69 -8.67
N SER A 36 -4.08 -6.21 -7.74
CA SER A 36 -2.62 -6.32 -7.85
C SER A 36 -2.21 -7.15 -9.06
N GLU A 37 -2.88 -8.26 -9.29
CA GLU A 37 -2.62 -9.21 -10.39
C GLU A 37 -2.86 -8.56 -11.76
N GLU A 38 -3.90 -7.74 -11.88
CA GLU A 38 -4.20 -7.01 -13.11
C GLU A 38 -3.13 -5.94 -13.40
N ILE A 39 -2.68 -5.25 -12.37
CA ILE A 39 -1.63 -4.23 -12.44
C ILE A 39 -0.32 -4.87 -12.93
N GLN A 40 0.03 -6.02 -12.38
CA GLN A 40 1.21 -6.78 -12.81
C GLN A 40 1.09 -7.28 -14.24
N GLN A 41 -0.05 -7.87 -14.59
CA GLN A 41 -0.30 -8.41 -15.93
C GLN A 41 -0.21 -7.33 -17.02
N LYS A 42 -0.68 -6.12 -16.72
CA LYS A 42 -0.65 -4.97 -17.63
C LYS A 42 0.65 -4.17 -17.56
N ASP A 43 1.62 -4.59 -16.74
CA ASP A 43 2.90 -3.89 -16.49
C ASP A 43 2.71 -2.41 -16.13
N LEU A 44 1.68 -2.10 -15.31
CA LEU A 44 1.35 -0.73 -14.95
C LEU A 44 2.38 -0.17 -13.96
N SER A 45 2.83 1.04 -14.22
CA SER A 45 3.67 1.80 -13.29
C SER A 45 2.85 2.46 -12.18
N LEU A 46 3.52 2.91 -11.12
CA LEU A 46 2.88 3.68 -10.06
C LEU A 46 2.20 4.95 -10.61
N ASN A 47 2.80 5.61 -11.60
CA ASN A 47 2.23 6.79 -12.23
C ASN A 47 0.96 6.46 -13.04
N ASP A 48 0.90 5.32 -13.73
CA ASP A 48 -0.30 4.89 -14.45
C ASP A 48 -1.47 4.65 -13.49
N ILE A 49 -1.20 4.05 -12.33
CA ILE A 49 -2.20 3.84 -11.26
C ILE A 49 -2.70 5.18 -10.73
N VAL A 50 -1.79 6.11 -10.45
CA VAL A 50 -2.12 7.47 -9.97
C VAL A 50 -2.96 8.22 -11.00
N GLU A 51 -2.60 8.15 -12.28
CA GLU A 51 -3.34 8.80 -13.36
C GLU A 51 -4.73 8.19 -13.55
N TYR A 52 -4.86 6.87 -13.47
CA TYR A 52 -6.15 6.18 -13.47
C TYR A 52 -7.07 6.68 -12.34
N ILE A 53 -6.55 6.74 -11.10
CA ILE A 53 -7.32 7.22 -9.95
C ILE A 53 -7.68 8.71 -10.14
N ALA A 54 -6.72 9.55 -10.53
CA ALA A 54 -6.92 10.98 -10.75
C ALA A 54 -7.98 11.26 -11.82
N THR A 55 -8.01 10.45 -12.90
CA THR A 55 -9.02 10.56 -13.96
C THR A 55 -10.43 10.32 -13.43
N ILE A 56 -10.63 9.29 -12.62
CA ILE A 56 -11.92 8.99 -12.01
C ILE A 56 -12.33 10.10 -11.04
N VAL A 57 -11.38 10.58 -10.22
CA VAL A 57 -11.61 11.70 -9.30
C VAL A 57 -12.06 12.95 -10.06
N ALA A 58 -11.36 13.31 -11.14
CA ALA A 58 -11.68 14.48 -11.96
C ALA A 58 -13.05 14.33 -12.65
N HIS A 59 -13.33 13.16 -13.23
CA HIS A 59 -14.63 12.89 -13.86
C HIS A 59 -15.79 13.02 -12.85
N ARG A 60 -15.66 12.46 -11.65
CA ARG A 60 -16.67 12.58 -10.60
C ARG A 60 -16.82 14.01 -10.09
N ALA A 61 -15.71 14.73 -9.96
CA ALA A 61 -15.73 16.15 -9.53
C ALA A 61 -16.47 17.02 -10.55
N ALA A 62 -16.31 16.77 -11.86
CA ALA A 62 -17.07 17.45 -12.91
C ALA A 62 -18.60 17.25 -12.79
N GLN A 63 -19.02 16.14 -12.18
CA GLN A 63 -20.42 15.84 -11.86
C GLN A 63 -20.86 16.38 -10.47
N GLY A 64 -20.01 17.15 -9.77
CA GLY A 64 -20.28 17.67 -8.43
C GLY A 64 -19.96 16.69 -7.29
N ASN A 65 -19.46 15.49 -7.59
CA ASN A 65 -19.18 14.43 -6.62
C ASN A 65 -17.70 14.44 -6.18
N ASN A 66 -17.36 15.30 -5.22
CA ASN A 66 -15.99 15.42 -4.68
C ASN A 66 -15.69 14.42 -3.56
N PHE A 67 -16.16 13.19 -3.68
CA PHE A 67 -15.97 12.13 -2.69
C PHE A 67 -16.01 10.75 -3.34
N GLY A 68 -15.41 9.78 -2.66
CA GLY A 68 -15.43 8.39 -3.12
C GLY A 68 -14.63 7.47 -2.22
N VAL A 69 -14.57 6.21 -2.62
CA VAL A 69 -13.84 5.14 -1.95
C VAL A 69 -12.94 4.44 -2.94
N VAL A 70 -11.68 4.28 -2.54
CA VAL A 70 -10.65 3.53 -3.27
C VAL A 70 -10.22 2.36 -2.38
N LEU A 71 -10.43 1.13 -2.83
CA LEU A 71 -9.91 -0.06 -2.16
C LEU A 71 -8.52 -0.39 -2.69
N VAL A 72 -7.59 -0.57 -1.76
CA VAL A 72 -6.18 -0.85 -2.02
C VAL A 72 -5.83 -2.19 -1.39
N PRO A 73 -5.44 -3.22 -2.15
CA PRO A 73 -4.97 -4.47 -1.57
C PRO A 73 -3.61 -4.26 -0.90
N GLU A 74 -3.38 -4.92 0.24
CA GLU A 74 -2.17 -4.77 1.05
C GLU A 74 -0.88 -5.03 0.26
N GLY A 75 -0.88 -6.07 -0.56
CA GLY A 75 0.28 -6.49 -1.36
C GLY A 75 0.53 -5.66 -2.62
N LEU A 76 -0.29 -4.65 -2.94
CA LEU A 76 -0.21 -3.90 -4.20
C LEU A 76 1.20 -3.45 -4.56
N ILE A 77 1.95 -2.96 -3.58
CA ILE A 77 3.26 -2.36 -3.79
C ILE A 77 4.26 -3.35 -4.41
N GLU A 78 4.17 -4.63 -4.07
CA GLU A 78 5.05 -5.68 -4.60
C GLU A 78 4.73 -6.04 -6.05
N PHE A 79 3.48 -5.83 -6.47
CA PHE A 79 3.00 -6.16 -7.82
C PHE A 79 3.26 -5.06 -8.85
N ILE A 80 3.72 -3.89 -8.42
CA ILE A 80 4.20 -2.84 -9.33
C ILE A 80 5.59 -3.23 -9.82
N PRO A 81 5.79 -3.53 -11.12
CA PRO A 81 7.00 -4.24 -11.58
C PRO A 81 8.31 -3.52 -11.27
N ALA A 82 8.31 -2.18 -11.31
CA ALA A 82 9.49 -1.39 -10.96
C ALA A 82 9.83 -1.50 -9.46
N ILE A 83 8.81 -1.52 -8.61
CA ILE A 83 8.99 -1.62 -7.15
C ILE A 83 9.30 -3.05 -6.75
N GLY A 84 8.65 -4.04 -7.37
CA GLY A 84 8.97 -5.45 -7.15
C GLY A 84 10.44 -5.79 -7.41
N ARG A 85 11.01 -5.27 -8.51
CA ARG A 85 12.46 -5.40 -8.78
C ARG A 85 13.33 -4.67 -7.76
N LEU A 86 12.90 -3.48 -7.34
CA LEU A 86 13.60 -2.74 -6.28
C LEU A 86 13.60 -3.53 -4.96
N ILE A 87 12.49 -4.13 -4.58
CA ILE A 87 12.38 -4.96 -3.37
C ILE A 87 13.34 -6.15 -3.44
N GLN A 88 13.48 -6.80 -4.59
CA GLN A 88 14.44 -7.90 -4.77
C GLN A 88 15.88 -7.42 -4.54
N ASP A 89 16.29 -6.33 -5.17
CA ASP A 89 17.64 -5.77 -4.97
C ASP A 89 17.87 -5.34 -3.51
N LEU A 90 16.86 -4.76 -2.84
CA LEU A 90 16.94 -4.43 -1.42
C LEU A 90 17.06 -5.68 -0.53
N ASN A 91 16.36 -6.76 -0.87
CA ASN A 91 16.48 -8.01 -0.15
C ASN A 91 17.90 -8.57 -0.22
N ASP A 92 18.49 -8.59 -1.43
CA ASP A 92 19.86 -9.07 -1.64
C ASP A 92 20.90 -8.19 -0.94
N LEU A 93 20.72 -6.86 -0.98
CA LEU A 93 21.58 -5.90 -0.29
C LEU A 93 21.55 -6.08 1.23
N LEU A 94 20.36 -6.16 1.80
CA LEU A 94 20.17 -6.27 3.26
C LEU A 94 20.47 -7.67 3.80
N ALA A 95 20.34 -8.72 3.00
CA ALA A 95 20.80 -10.05 3.36
C ALA A 95 22.31 -10.11 3.56
N THR A 96 23.06 -9.32 2.78
CA THR A 96 24.53 -9.30 2.85
C THR A 96 25.05 -8.32 3.92
N ASN A 97 24.43 -7.15 4.05
CA ASN A 97 24.97 -6.02 4.84
C ASN A 97 24.01 -5.54 5.94
N GLY A 98 23.02 -6.33 6.31
CA GLY A 98 21.94 -5.92 7.21
C GLY A 98 22.41 -5.51 8.63
N ALA A 99 23.53 -6.03 9.11
CA ALA A 99 24.06 -5.66 10.42
C ALA A 99 24.57 -4.20 10.45
N GLU A 100 25.34 -3.80 9.44
CA GLU A 100 25.85 -2.43 9.31
C GLU A 100 24.73 -1.42 9.07
N TYR A 101 23.71 -1.83 8.29
CA TYR A 101 22.57 -0.97 7.96
C TYR A 101 21.69 -0.62 9.16
N ARG A 102 21.47 -1.56 10.10
CA ARG A 102 20.61 -1.34 11.29
C ARG A 102 21.14 -0.32 12.26
N ASP A 103 22.45 -0.17 12.34
CA ASP A 103 23.12 0.76 13.27
C ASP A 103 23.11 2.22 12.76
N LEU A 104 22.64 2.44 11.52
CA LEU A 104 22.58 3.75 10.88
C LEU A 104 21.30 4.50 11.27
N ASP A 105 21.36 5.83 11.36
CA ASP A 105 20.18 6.68 11.42
C ASP A 105 19.46 6.75 10.06
N GLU A 106 18.22 7.27 10.03
CA GLU A 106 17.40 7.32 8.83
C GLU A 106 18.04 8.04 7.63
N GLU A 107 18.86 9.09 7.88
CA GLU A 107 19.57 9.83 6.83
C GLU A 107 20.70 9.01 6.25
N ALA A 108 21.46 8.36 7.10
CA ALA A 108 22.54 7.47 6.71
C ALA A 108 22.00 6.21 6.02
N GLN A 109 20.87 5.64 6.48
CA GLN A 109 20.17 4.53 5.84
C GLN A 109 19.76 4.88 4.40
N TRP A 110 19.16 6.04 4.21
CA TRP A 110 18.79 6.53 2.88
C TRP A 110 20.00 6.64 1.96
N SER A 111 21.06 7.28 2.43
CA SER A 111 22.29 7.47 1.66
C SER A 111 22.96 6.15 1.34
N TYR A 112 23.01 5.24 2.34
CA TYR A 112 23.57 3.90 2.19
C TYR A 112 22.90 3.12 1.06
N ILE A 113 21.58 3.10 1.03
CA ILE A 113 20.80 2.40 -0.02
C ILE A 113 21.08 3.02 -1.39
N LEU A 114 21.04 4.36 -1.49
CA LEU A 114 21.33 5.06 -2.75
C LEU A 114 22.72 4.77 -3.31
N ASP A 115 23.71 4.61 -2.44
CA ASP A 115 25.09 4.33 -2.86
C ASP A 115 25.27 2.88 -3.35
N HIS A 116 24.48 1.95 -2.82
CA HIS A 116 24.58 0.53 -3.16
C HIS A 116 23.65 0.11 -4.29
N LEU A 117 22.51 0.80 -4.47
CA LEU A 117 21.62 0.54 -5.60
C LEU A 117 22.20 1.09 -6.91
N LYS A 118 21.94 0.37 -8.00
CA LYS A 118 22.43 0.71 -9.35
C LYS A 118 21.29 0.88 -10.36
N GLY A 119 21.57 1.64 -11.42
CA GLY A 119 20.71 1.73 -12.60
C GLY A 119 19.28 2.19 -12.30
N LYS A 120 18.32 1.47 -12.86
CA LYS A 120 16.88 1.83 -12.76
C LYS A 120 16.34 1.76 -11.33
N ASN A 121 16.79 0.80 -10.52
CA ASN A 121 16.31 0.62 -9.15
C ASN A 121 16.75 1.76 -8.24
N ARG A 122 17.96 2.31 -8.44
CA ARG A 122 18.38 3.55 -7.78
C ARG A 122 17.46 4.73 -8.13
N ALA A 123 17.12 4.88 -9.41
CA ALA A 123 16.22 5.95 -9.85
C ALA A 123 14.82 5.75 -9.26
N THR A 124 14.28 4.53 -9.28
CA THR A 124 12.98 4.21 -8.68
C THR A 124 12.98 4.54 -7.18
N PHE A 125 13.99 4.12 -6.43
CA PHE A 125 14.12 4.42 -5.00
C PHE A 125 14.15 5.93 -4.72
N ALA A 126 14.89 6.69 -5.51
CA ALA A 126 15.02 8.15 -5.36
C ALA A 126 13.72 8.91 -5.71
N THR A 127 12.82 8.32 -6.51
CA THR A 127 11.53 8.95 -6.87
C THR A 127 10.42 8.69 -5.85
N LEU A 128 10.58 7.69 -4.98
CA LEU A 128 9.63 7.42 -3.91
C LEU A 128 9.76 8.47 -2.79
N PRO A 129 8.65 8.81 -2.10
CA PRO A 129 8.72 9.55 -0.85
C PRO A 129 9.66 8.85 0.14
N LYS A 130 10.52 9.62 0.81
CA LYS A 130 11.56 9.08 1.70
C LYS A 130 10.99 8.10 2.74
N GLU A 131 9.85 8.45 3.34
CA GLU A 131 9.16 7.60 4.33
C GLU A 131 8.83 6.22 3.75
N VAL A 132 8.23 6.17 2.55
CA VAL A 132 7.84 4.90 1.90
C VAL A 132 9.08 4.11 1.47
N ALA A 133 10.09 4.78 0.92
CA ALA A 133 11.33 4.12 0.51
C ALA A 133 12.06 3.48 1.69
N LEU A 134 12.08 4.13 2.86
CA LEU A 134 12.63 3.57 4.09
C LEU A 134 11.76 2.40 4.61
N GLN A 135 10.42 2.49 4.49
CA GLN A 135 9.55 1.36 4.84
C GLN A 135 9.83 0.11 3.99
N LEU A 136 10.23 0.27 2.71
CA LEU A 136 10.67 -0.86 1.86
C LEU A 136 11.96 -1.51 2.35
N SER A 137 12.76 -0.82 3.15
CA SER A 137 14.04 -1.30 3.69
C SER A 137 13.99 -1.76 5.15
N LEU A 138 12.78 -1.81 5.75
CA LEU A 138 12.58 -2.36 7.10
C LEU A 138 13.05 -3.82 7.20
N ASP A 139 13.28 -4.26 8.44
CA ASP A 139 13.63 -5.65 8.73
C ASP A 139 12.64 -6.63 8.08
N ARG A 140 13.21 -7.71 7.54
CA ARG A 140 12.42 -8.76 6.90
C ARG A 140 11.72 -9.64 7.93
N ASP A 141 10.57 -10.20 7.55
CA ASP A 141 9.91 -11.23 8.35
C ASP A 141 10.81 -12.49 8.45
N PRO A 142 10.50 -13.46 9.33
CA PRO A 142 11.28 -14.70 9.44
C PRO A 142 11.37 -15.50 8.14
N HIS A 143 10.55 -15.18 7.15
CA HIS A 143 10.55 -15.83 5.82
C HIS A 143 11.30 -15.01 4.76
N GLY A 144 11.90 -13.87 5.13
CA GLY A 144 12.68 -13.00 4.25
C GLY A 144 11.83 -12.04 3.41
N ASN A 145 10.53 -11.90 3.69
CA ASN A 145 9.66 -10.98 2.95
C ASN A 145 9.63 -9.59 3.58
N VAL A 146 9.39 -8.59 2.74
CA VAL A 146 9.07 -7.23 3.19
C VAL A 146 7.75 -7.25 3.99
N PRO A 147 7.67 -6.62 5.16
CA PRO A 147 6.43 -6.50 5.91
C PRO A 147 5.49 -5.49 5.24
N VAL A 148 4.83 -5.91 4.15
CA VAL A 148 3.96 -5.04 3.31
C VAL A 148 2.84 -4.36 4.08
N SER A 149 2.40 -4.94 5.20
CA SER A 149 1.42 -4.32 6.10
C SER A 149 1.89 -2.98 6.68
N LEU A 150 3.19 -2.84 6.88
CA LEU A 150 3.80 -1.62 7.43
C LEU A 150 4.00 -0.52 6.37
N ILE A 151 3.88 -0.86 5.09
CA ILE A 151 4.02 0.12 4.01
C ILE A 151 2.71 0.86 3.81
N GLU A 152 2.72 2.17 4.00
CA GLU A 152 1.54 3.04 3.86
C GLU A 152 1.20 3.31 2.38
N THR A 153 0.93 2.25 1.61
CA THR A 153 0.61 2.33 0.17
C THR A 153 -0.62 3.19 -0.11
N GLU A 154 -1.61 3.15 0.77
CA GLU A 154 -2.83 3.96 0.68
C GLU A 154 -2.53 5.46 0.83
N LYS A 155 -1.60 5.82 1.71
CA LYS A 155 -1.12 7.21 1.90
C LYS A 155 -0.30 7.65 0.69
N LEU A 156 0.64 6.82 0.24
CA LEU A 156 1.44 7.09 -0.96
C LEU A 156 0.54 7.42 -2.16
N LEU A 157 -0.44 6.57 -2.45
CA LEU A 157 -1.35 6.78 -3.57
C LEU A 157 -2.18 8.06 -3.40
N SER A 158 -2.72 8.30 -2.20
CA SER A 158 -3.54 9.49 -1.94
C SER A 158 -2.77 10.79 -2.14
N ASP A 159 -1.52 10.82 -1.69
CA ASP A 159 -0.65 11.99 -1.79
C ASP A 159 -0.21 12.25 -3.24
N MET A 160 0.19 11.20 -3.96
CA MET A 160 0.54 11.32 -5.38
C MET A 160 -0.65 11.75 -6.25
N VAL A 161 -1.85 11.23 -5.98
CA VAL A 161 -3.10 11.69 -6.64
C VAL A 161 -3.34 13.16 -6.33
N GLY A 162 -3.12 13.60 -5.09
CA GLY A 162 -3.23 15.01 -4.70
C GLY A 162 -2.30 15.92 -5.49
N VAL A 163 -1.02 15.52 -5.65
CA VAL A 163 -0.03 16.24 -6.46
C VAL A 163 -0.48 16.32 -7.92
N LYS A 164 -0.89 15.19 -8.51
CA LYS A 164 -1.37 15.12 -9.90
C LYS A 164 -2.59 16.00 -10.15
N LEU A 165 -3.56 15.97 -9.25
CA LEU A 165 -4.75 16.83 -9.34
C LEU A 165 -4.43 18.32 -9.17
N ALA A 166 -3.40 18.66 -8.37
CA ALA A 166 -2.93 20.03 -8.25
C ALA A 166 -2.26 20.54 -9.54
N GLU A 167 -1.53 19.69 -10.25
CA GLU A 167 -1.00 19.97 -11.59
C GLU A 167 -2.15 20.18 -12.59
N TRP A 168 -3.09 19.24 -12.67
CA TRP A 168 -4.26 19.35 -13.55
C TRP A 168 -5.15 20.57 -13.26
N LYS A 169 -5.18 21.00 -12.00
CA LYS A 169 -5.90 22.21 -11.64
C LYS A 169 -5.25 23.46 -12.23
N LYS A 170 -3.92 23.53 -12.27
CA LYS A 170 -3.18 24.64 -12.92
C LYS A 170 -3.38 24.64 -14.43
N GLU A 171 -3.54 23.47 -15.03
CA GLU A 171 -3.80 23.27 -16.46
C GLU A 171 -5.28 23.45 -16.84
N GLY A 172 -6.17 23.63 -15.86
CA GLY A 172 -7.62 23.75 -16.09
C GLY A 172 -8.34 22.42 -16.36
N LEU A 173 -7.66 21.29 -16.20
CA LEU A 173 -8.21 19.94 -16.42
C LEU A 173 -9.00 19.40 -15.23
N PHE A 174 -8.75 19.92 -14.04
CA PHE A 174 -9.46 19.54 -12.81
C PHE A 174 -10.19 20.73 -12.21
N VAL A 175 -11.52 20.61 -12.12
CA VAL A 175 -12.39 21.61 -11.47
C VAL A 175 -13.10 20.93 -10.32
N GLY A 176 -12.55 21.08 -9.12
CA GLY A 176 -13.13 20.44 -7.93
C GLY A 176 -12.31 20.67 -6.68
N LYS A 177 -12.72 19.96 -5.63
CA LYS A 177 -11.99 19.90 -4.36
C LYS A 177 -11.55 18.47 -4.12
N TYR A 178 -10.27 18.29 -3.79
CA TYR A 178 -9.74 17.01 -3.37
C TYR A 178 -9.33 17.10 -1.90
N ALA A 179 -9.82 16.19 -1.11
CA ALA A 179 -9.38 15.94 0.25
C ALA A 179 -9.42 14.44 0.46
N ALA A 180 -8.31 13.83 0.86
CA ALA A 180 -8.20 12.41 1.08
C ALA A 180 -8.13 12.08 2.56
N GLN A 181 -8.59 10.89 2.90
CA GLN A 181 -8.33 10.19 4.15
C GLN A 181 -7.89 8.77 3.82
N HIS A 182 -6.91 8.28 4.56
CA HIS A 182 -6.38 6.94 4.42
C HIS A 182 -6.70 6.12 5.65
N HIS A 183 -6.98 4.84 5.41
CA HIS A 183 -7.36 3.88 6.44
C HIS A 183 -6.67 2.55 6.15
N PHE A 184 -6.24 1.90 7.20
CA PHE A 184 -5.82 0.51 7.14
C PHE A 184 -6.83 -0.35 7.91
N PHE A 185 -7.52 -1.23 7.19
CA PHE A 185 -8.40 -2.23 7.80
C PHE A 185 -7.59 -3.51 8.01
N GLY A 186 -7.10 -3.66 9.23
CA GLY A 186 -6.32 -4.79 9.68
C GLY A 186 -7.19 -6.01 10.02
N TYR A 187 -6.87 -6.68 11.11
CA TYR A 187 -7.58 -7.90 11.54
C TYR A 187 -9.06 -7.66 11.78
N GLU A 188 -9.44 -6.52 12.32
CA GLU A 188 -10.83 -6.13 12.56
C GLU A 188 -11.67 -6.10 11.28
N GLY A 189 -11.09 -5.79 10.15
CA GLY A 189 -11.75 -5.83 8.84
C GLY A 189 -12.01 -7.25 8.30
N ARG A 190 -11.40 -8.26 8.93
CA ARG A 190 -11.50 -9.68 8.55
C ARG A 190 -12.16 -10.54 9.62
N CYS A 191 -12.38 -9.99 10.81
CA CYS A 191 -12.97 -10.71 11.91
C CYS A 191 -14.48 -10.79 11.78
N ALA A 192 -15.03 -11.95 12.10
CA ALA A 192 -16.43 -12.16 12.40
C ALA A 192 -16.58 -12.48 13.89
N ALA A 193 -17.83 -12.50 14.39
CA ALA A 193 -18.10 -13.02 15.72
C ALA A 193 -17.66 -14.50 15.79
N PRO A 194 -16.93 -14.93 16.83
CA PRO A 194 -16.44 -16.30 16.93
C PRO A 194 -17.60 -17.27 17.05
N SER A 195 -17.49 -18.41 16.37
CA SER A 195 -18.39 -19.54 16.56
C SER A 195 -18.00 -20.32 17.83
N ASN A 196 -18.85 -21.23 18.28
CA ASN A 196 -18.51 -22.15 19.37
C ASN A 196 -17.27 -22.99 19.03
N PHE A 197 -17.11 -23.38 17.77
CA PHE A 197 -15.91 -24.09 17.30
C PHE A 197 -14.65 -23.23 17.51
N ASP A 198 -14.68 -21.97 17.13
CA ASP A 198 -13.54 -21.05 17.32
C ASP A 198 -13.17 -20.92 18.81
N ALA A 199 -14.19 -20.79 19.68
CA ALA A 199 -13.98 -20.68 21.12
C ALA A 199 -13.32 -21.94 21.69
N ASP A 200 -13.83 -23.11 21.38
CA ASP A 200 -13.29 -24.40 21.84
C ASP A 200 -11.88 -24.65 21.31
N TYR A 201 -11.66 -24.32 20.02
CA TYR A 201 -10.35 -24.48 19.38
C TYR A 201 -9.30 -23.55 19.97
N CYS A 202 -9.62 -22.28 20.19
CA CYS A 202 -8.72 -21.33 20.84
C CYS A 202 -8.40 -21.73 22.29
N TYR A 203 -9.40 -22.24 23.03
CA TYR A 203 -9.19 -22.74 24.38
C TYR A 203 -8.25 -23.95 24.40
N ALA A 204 -8.43 -24.89 23.47
CA ALA A 204 -7.57 -26.06 23.34
C ALA A 204 -6.14 -25.67 22.97
N LEU A 205 -5.96 -24.72 22.04
CA LEU A 205 -4.63 -24.20 21.69
C LEU A 205 -3.92 -23.52 22.88
N GLY A 206 -4.66 -22.66 23.61
CA GLY A 206 -4.11 -21.98 24.78
C GLY A 206 -3.74 -22.95 25.88
N THR A 207 -4.57 -23.97 26.16
CA THR A 207 -4.27 -25.04 27.12
C THR A 207 -3.05 -25.84 26.69
N SER A 208 -2.97 -26.23 25.43
CA SER A 208 -1.81 -26.97 24.91
C SER A 208 -0.51 -26.16 25.03
N ALA A 209 -0.55 -24.88 24.71
CA ALA A 209 0.60 -23.99 24.86
C ALA A 209 1.04 -23.90 26.34
N ALA A 210 0.10 -23.72 27.27
CA ALA A 210 0.41 -23.65 28.69
C ALA A 210 1.00 -24.94 29.28
N MET A 211 0.70 -26.11 28.66
CA MET A 211 1.27 -27.39 29.07
C MET A 211 2.69 -27.64 28.54
N LEU A 212 3.12 -26.85 27.52
CA LEU A 212 4.44 -26.95 26.91
C LEU A 212 5.49 -26.00 27.51
N ILE A 213 5.04 -25.09 28.38
CA ILE A 213 5.88 -24.16 29.13
C ILE A 213 6.20 -24.77 30.51
#